data_c4f8c12414d572a5b5e6498c8a142e94
#
_entry.id   c4f8c12414d572a5b5e6498c8a142e94
#
_cell.length_a   1.000
_cell.length_b   1.000
_cell.length_c   1.000
_cell.angle_alpha   90.00
_cell.angle_beta   90.00
_cell.angle_gamma   90.00
#
_symmetry.space_group_name_H-M   'P 1'
#
loop_
_entity.id
_entity.type
_entity.pdbx_description
1 polymer ?
#
loop_
_entity_poly.entity_id
_entity_poly.type
_entity_poly.pdbx_seq_one_letter_code
_entity_poly.pdbx_strand_id
1 'polypeptide(L)'
;MNFPTVPAIQKSFQEREAHPAFGYFDPTDEYFDSIIRWQEKRNGVTGLTKEAIGYENGVLGCVSSALQAFSAPGEAILVHSPTYIGFTHVLEENGRKIVHSQLKRDERGIWRMDYEDMDRRLKENRIHLAIFCSPHNPCGRVWQREEIEAAMEVYRKNDCIVISDEIWSDLILEG
;
A
#
# COMPACT_ATOMS: atom_id res chain seq x y z
N MET A 1 -11.02 -8.48 -11.76
CA MET A 1 -11.93 -7.33 -11.91
C MET A 1 -11.83 -6.86 -13.35
N ASN A 2 -12.95 -6.71 -14.04
CA ASN A 2 -12.99 -6.49 -15.48
C ASN A 2 -13.70 -5.17 -15.80
N PHE A 3 -13.05 -4.05 -15.49
CA PHE A 3 -13.51 -2.76 -15.96
C PHE A 3 -12.99 -2.50 -17.39
N PRO A 4 -13.81 -1.96 -18.28
CA PRO A 4 -13.32 -1.57 -19.59
C PRO A 4 -12.30 -0.46 -19.47
N THR A 5 -11.26 -0.54 -20.30
CA THR A 5 -10.22 0.50 -20.35
C THR A 5 -10.80 1.78 -20.93
N VAL A 6 -10.50 2.92 -20.32
CA VAL A 6 -10.93 4.22 -20.86
C VAL A 6 -10.25 4.52 -22.19
N PRO A 7 -10.95 5.19 -23.15
CA PRO A 7 -10.42 5.43 -24.50
C PRO A 7 -9.07 6.16 -24.55
N ALA A 8 -8.81 7.06 -23.58
CA ALA A 8 -7.55 7.79 -23.49
C ALA A 8 -6.36 6.86 -23.28
N ILE A 9 -6.49 5.81 -22.47
CA ILE A 9 -5.41 4.81 -22.25
C ILE A 9 -5.16 4.04 -23.53
N GLN A 10 -6.22 3.58 -24.22
CA GLN A 10 -6.07 2.87 -25.49
C GLN A 10 -5.35 3.72 -26.53
N LYS A 11 -5.71 5.01 -26.62
CA LYS A 11 -5.06 5.96 -27.53
C LYS A 11 -3.58 6.13 -27.23
N SER A 12 -3.22 6.28 -25.95
CA SER A 12 -1.80 6.42 -25.54
C SER A 12 -0.98 5.18 -25.90
N PHE A 13 -1.53 3.98 -25.78
CA PHE A 13 -0.85 2.76 -26.22
C PHE A 13 -0.63 2.74 -27.75
N GLN A 14 -1.64 3.10 -28.53
CA GLN A 14 -1.54 3.17 -29.99
C GLN A 14 -0.50 4.21 -30.45
N GLU A 15 -0.48 5.39 -29.83
CA GLU A 15 0.52 6.41 -30.09
C GLU A 15 1.94 5.93 -29.75
N ARG A 16 2.10 5.22 -28.64
CA ARG A 16 3.39 4.66 -28.24
C ARG A 16 3.86 3.54 -29.17
N GLU A 17 2.94 2.66 -29.60
CA GLU A 17 3.24 1.57 -30.55
C GLU A 17 3.70 2.11 -31.91
N ALA A 18 3.12 3.22 -32.37
CA ALA A 18 3.51 3.87 -33.61
C ALA A 18 4.95 4.42 -33.61
N HIS A 19 5.57 4.57 -32.41
CA HIS A 19 6.94 5.00 -32.29
C HIS A 19 7.91 3.80 -32.43
N PRO A 20 8.79 3.77 -33.44
CA PRO A 20 9.53 2.56 -33.82
C PRO A 20 10.69 2.21 -32.88
N ALA A 21 11.09 3.08 -31.96
CA ALA A 21 12.19 2.85 -31.05
C ALA A 21 11.74 2.55 -29.62
N PHE A 22 12.22 1.44 -29.06
CA PHE A 22 11.98 1.01 -27.68
C PHE A 22 13.34 0.93 -26.97
N GLY A 23 13.79 2.07 -26.49
CA GLY A 23 15.06 2.20 -25.75
C GLY A 23 14.85 2.41 -24.26
N TYR A 24 15.92 2.75 -23.57
CA TYR A 24 15.85 3.20 -22.19
C TYR A 24 15.02 4.48 -22.10
N PHE A 25 14.28 4.62 -21.01
CA PHE A 25 13.49 5.81 -20.75
C PHE A 25 13.48 6.12 -19.25
N ASP A 26 13.40 7.39 -18.92
CA ASP A 26 13.15 7.88 -17.58
C ASP A 26 11.74 8.49 -17.53
N PRO A 27 11.03 8.39 -16.40
CA PRO A 27 9.75 9.08 -16.22
C PRO A 27 9.90 10.58 -16.47
N THR A 28 8.99 11.14 -17.27
CA THR A 28 9.01 12.57 -17.62
C THR A 28 8.47 13.42 -16.46
N ASP A 29 8.76 14.72 -16.49
CA ASP A 29 8.18 15.67 -15.53
C ASP A 29 6.65 15.64 -15.57
N GLU A 30 6.05 15.48 -16.75
CA GLU A 30 4.59 15.35 -16.90
C GLU A 30 4.01 14.15 -16.13
N TYR A 31 4.74 13.04 -16.04
CA TYR A 31 4.34 11.89 -15.24
C TYR A 31 4.22 12.29 -13.75
N PHE A 32 5.24 12.90 -13.19
CA PHE A 32 5.24 13.33 -11.79
C PHE A 32 4.19 14.42 -11.54
N ASP A 33 4.10 15.40 -12.41
CA ASP A 33 3.11 16.47 -12.31
C ASP A 33 1.66 15.94 -12.35
N SER A 34 1.41 14.89 -13.14
CA SER A 34 0.09 14.27 -13.20
C SER A 34 -0.30 13.61 -11.88
N ILE A 35 0.65 12.96 -11.21
CA ILE A 35 0.45 12.36 -9.88
C ILE A 35 0.19 13.47 -8.84
N ILE A 36 1.03 14.51 -8.83
CA ILE A 36 0.87 15.64 -7.91
C ILE A 36 -0.51 16.28 -8.06
N ARG A 37 -0.91 16.61 -9.30
CA ARG A 37 -2.24 17.17 -9.59
C ARG A 37 -3.38 16.24 -9.18
N TRP A 38 -3.21 14.93 -9.36
CA TRP A 38 -4.22 13.96 -8.94
C TRP A 38 -4.40 13.95 -7.42
N GLN A 39 -3.29 13.86 -6.69
CA GLN A 39 -3.30 13.86 -5.23
C GLN A 39 -3.89 15.17 -4.66
N GLU A 40 -3.54 16.31 -5.26
CA GLU A 40 -4.08 17.60 -4.85
C GLU A 40 -5.59 17.68 -5.07
N LYS A 41 -6.06 17.34 -6.28
CA LYS A 41 -7.49 17.47 -6.65
C LYS A 41 -8.37 16.43 -5.96
N ARG A 42 -7.90 15.19 -5.86
CA ARG A 42 -8.70 14.07 -5.34
C ARG A 42 -8.65 13.97 -3.82
N ASN A 43 -7.45 14.12 -3.27
CA ASN A 43 -7.17 13.78 -1.89
C ASN A 43 -6.80 15.01 -1.03
N GLY A 44 -6.74 16.21 -1.63
CA GLY A 44 -6.37 17.43 -0.91
C GLY A 44 -4.93 17.46 -0.40
N VAL A 45 -4.07 16.60 -0.96
CA VAL A 45 -2.64 16.54 -0.57
C VAL A 45 -1.91 17.72 -1.17
N THR A 46 -1.29 18.55 -0.31
CA THR A 46 -0.49 19.70 -0.73
C THR A 46 0.98 19.51 -0.37
N GLY A 47 1.86 20.14 -1.12
CA GLY A 47 3.30 20.09 -0.87
C GLY A 47 4.00 18.82 -1.34
N LEU A 48 3.32 17.94 -2.08
CA LEU A 48 3.96 16.80 -2.73
C LEU A 48 4.89 17.30 -3.84
N THR A 49 6.13 16.81 -3.86
CA THR A 49 7.13 17.16 -4.87
C THR A 49 7.59 15.93 -5.64
N LYS A 50 8.21 16.14 -6.80
CA LYS A 50 8.76 15.08 -7.65
C LYS A 50 9.72 14.15 -6.89
N GLU A 51 10.53 14.69 -6.00
CA GLU A 51 11.53 13.95 -5.22
C GLU A 51 10.90 12.98 -4.21
N ALA A 52 9.63 13.20 -3.87
CA ALA A 52 8.86 12.31 -2.99
C ALA A 52 8.15 11.17 -3.75
N ILE A 53 8.29 11.11 -5.08
CA ILE A 53 7.61 10.13 -5.93
C ILE A 53 8.64 9.20 -6.54
N GLY A 54 8.59 7.92 -6.16
CA GLY A 54 9.37 6.85 -6.79
C GLY A 54 8.58 6.17 -7.91
N TYR A 55 9.28 5.69 -8.93
CA TYR A 55 8.74 4.84 -9.98
C TYR A 55 9.17 3.40 -9.75
N GLU A 56 8.20 2.49 -9.70
CA GLU A 56 8.43 1.06 -9.49
C GLU A 56 7.53 0.20 -10.38
N ASN A 57 7.92 -1.05 -10.56
CA ASN A 57 7.16 -2.01 -11.36
C ASN A 57 6.00 -2.61 -10.56
N GLY A 58 4.94 -1.82 -10.39
CA GLY A 58 3.73 -2.20 -9.66
C GLY A 58 3.90 -2.13 -8.14
N VAL A 59 2.77 -2.25 -7.42
CA VAL A 59 2.72 -2.08 -5.96
C VAL A 59 3.57 -3.12 -5.21
N LEU A 60 3.59 -4.37 -5.65
CA LEU A 60 4.44 -5.39 -5.00
C LEU A 60 5.94 -5.12 -5.23
N GLY A 61 6.31 -4.49 -6.35
CA GLY A 61 7.65 -3.96 -6.56
C GLY A 61 7.99 -2.89 -5.54
N CYS A 62 7.09 -1.92 -5.32
CA CYS A 62 7.25 -0.90 -4.28
C CYS A 62 7.41 -1.52 -2.88
N VAL A 63 6.58 -2.52 -2.54
CA VAL A 63 6.70 -3.23 -1.25
C VAL A 63 8.06 -3.91 -1.14
N SER A 64 8.53 -4.60 -2.19
CA SER A 64 9.85 -5.23 -2.19
C SER A 64 10.98 -4.22 -1.98
N SER A 65 10.95 -3.08 -2.67
CA SER A 65 11.93 -2.00 -2.49
C SER A 65 11.90 -1.43 -1.08
N ALA A 66 10.71 -1.20 -0.51
CA ALA A 66 10.56 -0.75 0.86
C ALA A 66 11.08 -1.78 1.89
N LEU A 67 10.85 -3.08 1.65
CA LEU A 67 11.41 -4.15 2.50
C LEU A 67 12.94 -4.12 2.50
N GLN A 68 13.56 -3.91 1.33
CA GLN A 68 15.03 -3.82 1.24
C GLN A 68 15.58 -2.58 1.96
N ALA A 69 14.85 -1.46 1.91
CA ALA A 69 15.27 -0.20 2.51
C ALA A 69 15.11 -0.19 4.04
N PHE A 70 14.04 -0.82 4.57
CA PHE A 70 13.62 -0.65 5.96
C PHE A 70 13.67 -1.93 6.80
N SER A 71 14.12 -3.05 6.26
CA SER A 71 14.27 -4.31 7.00
C SER A 71 15.41 -5.17 6.48
N ALA A 72 15.83 -6.15 7.26
CA ALA A 72 16.80 -7.16 6.85
C ALA A 72 16.13 -8.54 6.66
N PRO A 73 16.69 -9.44 5.84
CA PRO A 73 16.26 -10.84 5.79
C PRO A 73 16.24 -11.48 7.18
N GLY A 74 15.17 -12.21 7.46
CA GLY A 74 14.94 -12.84 8.77
C GLY A 74 14.17 -11.98 9.77
N GLU A 75 14.02 -10.68 9.54
CA GLU A 75 13.18 -9.83 10.38
C GLU A 75 11.68 -10.10 10.17
N ALA A 76 10.91 -9.81 11.21
CA ALA A 76 9.47 -10.00 11.22
C ALA A 76 8.74 -8.73 10.76
N ILE A 77 7.74 -8.92 9.92
CA ILE A 77 6.87 -7.87 9.40
C ILE A 77 5.44 -8.15 9.84
N LEU A 78 4.75 -7.13 10.36
CA LEU A 78 3.35 -7.27 10.76
C LEU A 78 2.42 -7.02 9.57
N VAL A 79 1.44 -7.91 9.42
CA VAL A 79 0.32 -7.76 8.48
C VAL A 79 -0.99 -8.04 9.20
N HIS A 80 -2.07 -7.39 8.77
CA HIS A 80 -3.43 -7.70 9.25
C HIS A 80 -4.00 -8.91 8.51
N SER A 81 -4.57 -9.86 9.23
CA SER A 81 -5.08 -11.10 8.65
C SER A 81 -6.60 -11.25 8.86
N PRO A 82 -7.38 -11.67 7.83
CA PRO A 82 -6.92 -12.13 6.50
C PRO A 82 -6.22 -11.02 5.72
N THR A 83 -5.21 -11.37 4.92
CA THR A 83 -4.40 -10.41 4.15
C THR A 83 -4.38 -10.77 2.67
N TYR A 84 -3.95 -9.83 1.82
CA TYR A 84 -3.73 -10.09 0.41
C TYR A 84 -2.57 -11.06 0.22
N ILE A 85 -2.79 -12.12 -0.59
CA ILE A 85 -1.79 -13.18 -0.81
C ILE A 85 -0.48 -12.64 -1.41
N GLY A 86 -0.53 -11.54 -2.17
CA GLY A 86 0.66 -10.91 -2.72
C GLY A 86 1.60 -10.38 -1.64
N PHE A 87 1.09 -9.93 -0.48
CA PHE A 87 1.95 -9.52 0.64
C PHE A 87 2.69 -10.71 1.23
N THR A 88 2.01 -11.85 1.42
CA THR A 88 2.67 -13.08 1.90
C THR A 88 3.80 -13.50 0.95
N HIS A 89 3.53 -13.55 -0.34
CA HIS A 89 4.54 -13.96 -1.33
C HIS A 89 5.73 -13.01 -1.34
N VAL A 90 5.51 -11.69 -1.42
CA VAL A 90 6.64 -10.74 -1.46
C VAL A 90 7.46 -10.74 -0.18
N LEU A 91 6.84 -10.95 0.98
CA LEU A 91 7.55 -11.07 2.26
C LEU A 91 8.41 -12.32 2.31
N GLU A 92 7.86 -13.49 1.95
CA GLU A 92 8.54 -14.79 1.93
C GLU A 92 9.68 -14.80 0.91
N GLU A 93 9.44 -14.34 -0.32
CA GLU A 93 10.44 -14.26 -1.39
C GLU A 93 11.60 -13.33 -1.05
N ASN A 94 11.35 -12.30 -0.25
CA ASN A 94 12.39 -11.42 0.28
C ASN A 94 12.98 -11.92 1.62
N GLY A 95 12.64 -13.11 2.08
CA GLY A 95 13.19 -13.73 3.29
C GLY A 95 12.74 -13.10 4.60
N ARG A 96 11.59 -12.40 4.62
CA ARG A 96 11.01 -11.81 5.83
C ARG A 96 10.07 -12.79 6.50
N LYS A 97 9.97 -12.72 7.83
CA LYS A 97 9.00 -13.50 8.60
C LYS A 97 7.68 -12.74 8.69
N ILE A 98 6.58 -13.46 8.57
CA ILE A 98 5.26 -12.84 8.64
C ILE A 98 4.69 -13.02 10.05
N VAL A 99 4.26 -11.92 10.64
CA VAL A 99 3.49 -11.93 11.89
C VAL A 99 2.11 -11.38 11.64
N HIS A 100 1.11 -12.20 11.91
CA HIS A 100 -0.29 -11.85 11.69
C HIS A 100 -0.90 -11.21 12.93
N SER A 101 -1.47 -10.00 12.78
CA SER A 101 -2.47 -9.47 13.71
C SER A 101 -3.85 -9.76 13.15
N GLN A 102 -4.62 -10.58 13.89
CA GLN A 102 -5.90 -11.08 13.40
C GLN A 102 -6.98 -9.99 13.49
N LEU A 103 -7.61 -9.70 12.35
CA LEU A 103 -8.83 -8.91 12.34
C LEU A 103 -9.97 -9.70 12.99
N LYS A 104 -10.82 -9.02 13.75
CA LYS A 104 -11.99 -9.60 14.41
C LYS A 104 -13.26 -9.03 13.79
N ARG A 105 -14.32 -9.83 13.77
CA ARG A 105 -15.65 -9.31 13.42
C ARG A 105 -16.36 -8.83 14.66
N ASP A 106 -16.91 -7.61 14.57
CA ASP A 106 -17.80 -7.09 15.61
C ASP A 106 -19.19 -7.75 15.52
N GLU A 107 -20.10 -7.38 16.42
CA GLU A 107 -21.48 -7.91 16.50
C GLU A 107 -22.29 -7.69 15.20
N ARG A 108 -21.89 -6.72 14.39
CA ARG A 108 -22.49 -6.43 13.08
C ARG A 108 -21.82 -7.21 11.94
N GLY A 109 -20.82 -8.03 12.25
CA GLY A 109 -20.03 -8.76 11.26
C GLY A 109 -18.98 -7.89 10.54
N ILE A 110 -18.73 -6.66 11.00
CA ILE A 110 -17.76 -5.74 10.42
C ILE A 110 -16.35 -6.09 10.93
N TRP A 111 -15.40 -6.16 10.05
CA TRP A 111 -14.01 -6.40 10.41
C TRP A 111 -13.41 -5.21 11.17
N ARG A 112 -12.71 -5.49 12.26
CA ARG A 112 -12.04 -4.53 13.13
C ARG A 112 -10.61 -4.95 13.40
N MET A 113 -9.74 -3.96 13.57
CA MET A 113 -8.38 -4.18 14.07
C MET A 113 -8.40 -4.43 15.58
N ASP A 114 -7.49 -5.29 16.03
CA ASP A 114 -7.25 -5.55 17.46
C ASP A 114 -5.97 -4.81 17.88
N TYR A 115 -6.12 -3.59 18.37
CA TYR A 115 -5.00 -2.71 18.71
C TYR A 115 -4.12 -3.27 19.84
N GLU A 116 -4.72 -4.02 20.77
CA GLU A 116 -3.95 -4.68 21.85
C GLU A 116 -3.11 -5.83 21.30
N ASP A 117 -3.66 -6.64 20.38
CA ASP A 117 -2.91 -7.69 19.69
C ASP A 117 -1.81 -7.09 18.82
N MET A 118 -2.07 -5.99 18.11
CA MET A 118 -1.04 -5.28 17.34
C MET A 118 0.13 -4.87 18.23
N ASP A 119 -0.14 -4.15 19.32
CA ASP A 119 0.90 -3.68 20.26
C ASP A 119 1.71 -4.84 20.84
N ARG A 120 1.03 -5.88 21.28
CA ARG A 120 1.65 -7.09 21.80
C ARG A 120 2.55 -7.77 20.75
N ARG A 121 2.06 -7.96 19.52
CA ARG A 121 2.82 -8.60 18.42
C ARG A 121 4.05 -7.81 18.04
N LEU A 122 3.95 -6.49 17.94
CA LEU A 122 5.07 -5.61 17.64
C LEU A 122 6.17 -5.76 18.68
N LYS A 123 5.84 -5.76 19.98
CA LYS A 123 6.79 -5.91 21.09
C LYS A 123 7.42 -7.29 21.17
N GLU A 124 6.59 -8.35 21.19
CA GLU A 124 7.05 -9.73 21.33
C GLU A 124 8.00 -10.15 20.20
N ASN A 125 7.76 -9.68 18.98
CA ASN A 125 8.54 -10.04 17.80
C ASN A 125 9.54 -8.96 17.38
N ARG A 126 9.67 -7.85 18.12
CA ARG A 126 10.56 -6.72 17.84
C ARG A 126 10.37 -6.21 16.41
N ILE A 127 9.12 -5.97 16.02
CA ILE A 127 8.77 -5.59 14.67
C ILE A 127 8.91 -4.08 14.51
N HIS A 128 9.65 -3.65 13.49
CA HIS A 128 9.87 -2.25 13.13
C HIS A 128 9.28 -1.87 11.79
N LEU A 129 8.61 -2.79 11.10
CA LEU A 129 7.98 -2.55 9.81
C LEU A 129 6.65 -3.31 9.72
N ALA A 130 5.62 -2.64 9.22
CA ALA A 130 4.29 -3.22 9.01
C ALA A 130 3.73 -2.85 7.64
N ILE A 131 2.86 -3.70 7.10
CA ILE A 131 2.05 -3.38 5.93
C ILE A 131 0.62 -3.07 6.39
N PHE A 132 0.14 -1.87 6.06
CA PHE A 132 -1.21 -1.40 6.31
C PHE A 132 -1.94 -1.21 4.98
N CYS A 133 -3.08 -1.86 4.79
CA CYS A 133 -3.85 -1.82 3.55
C CYS A 133 -5.20 -1.12 3.77
N SER A 134 -5.48 -0.10 2.97
CA SER A 134 -6.75 0.65 2.98
C SER A 134 -7.07 1.20 1.58
N PRO A 135 -8.13 0.79 0.91
CA PRO A 135 -9.10 -0.25 1.28
C PRO A 135 -8.49 -1.63 1.47
N HIS A 136 -8.92 -2.35 2.51
CA HIS A 136 -8.30 -3.61 2.92
C HIS A 136 -8.79 -4.79 2.09
N ASN A 137 -7.86 -5.46 1.43
CA ASN A 137 -8.08 -6.70 0.69
C ASN A 137 -7.62 -7.91 1.55
N PRO A 138 -8.45 -8.96 1.77
CA PRO A 138 -9.71 -9.28 1.09
C PRO A 138 -10.98 -8.84 1.81
N CYS A 139 -10.91 -8.14 2.93
CA CYS A 139 -12.08 -7.86 3.76
C CYS A 139 -13.01 -6.77 3.21
N GLY A 140 -12.57 -6.04 2.18
CA GLY A 140 -13.34 -4.94 1.58
C GLY A 140 -13.58 -3.77 2.55
N ARG A 141 -12.68 -3.58 3.54
CA ARG A 141 -12.82 -2.53 4.54
C ARG A 141 -12.14 -1.24 4.07
N VAL A 142 -12.90 -0.16 4.05
CA VAL A 142 -12.35 1.20 4.09
C VAL A 142 -12.34 1.59 5.58
N TRP A 143 -11.15 1.76 6.14
CA TRP A 143 -11.00 2.10 7.54
C TRP A 143 -11.47 3.53 7.79
N GLN A 144 -12.20 3.75 8.88
CA GLN A 144 -12.58 5.10 9.31
C GLN A 144 -11.35 5.84 9.85
N ARG A 145 -11.40 7.18 9.85
CA ARG A 145 -10.30 8.03 10.32
C ARG A 145 -9.83 7.63 11.73
N GLU A 146 -10.78 7.42 12.64
CA GLU A 146 -10.48 7.06 14.03
C GLU A 146 -9.79 5.68 14.14
N GLU A 147 -10.16 4.74 13.25
CA GLU A 147 -9.53 3.42 13.19
C GLU A 147 -8.07 3.54 12.69
N ILE A 148 -7.84 4.40 11.69
CA ILE A 148 -6.49 4.66 11.17
C ILE A 148 -5.64 5.37 12.23
N GLU A 149 -6.17 6.42 12.87
CA GLU A 149 -5.46 7.17 13.91
C GLU A 149 -5.07 6.26 15.08
N ALA A 150 -5.96 5.37 15.52
CA ALA A 150 -5.67 4.40 16.58
C ALA A 150 -4.57 3.40 16.15
N ALA A 151 -4.62 2.89 14.91
CA ALA A 151 -3.59 2.00 14.39
C ALA A 151 -2.22 2.71 14.29
N MET A 152 -2.20 3.92 13.75
CA MET A 152 -0.96 4.72 13.63
C MET A 152 -0.35 5.05 15.00
N GLU A 153 -1.17 5.28 16.02
CA GLU A 153 -0.67 5.49 17.40
C GLU A 153 0.01 4.22 17.95
N VAL A 154 -0.53 3.03 17.66
CA VAL A 154 0.11 1.76 18.04
C VAL A 154 1.45 1.59 17.34
N TYR A 155 1.53 1.86 16.02
CA TYR A 155 2.78 1.80 15.29
C TYR A 155 3.80 2.81 15.82
N ARG A 156 3.39 4.05 16.04
CA ARG A 156 4.24 5.12 16.57
C ARG A 156 4.85 4.78 17.93
N LYS A 157 4.05 4.21 18.86
CA LYS A 157 4.52 3.78 20.19
C LYS A 157 5.59 2.69 20.13
N ASN A 158 5.63 1.93 19.04
CA ASN A 158 6.56 0.82 18.86
C ASN A 158 7.68 1.14 17.85
N ASP A 159 7.88 2.41 17.49
CA ASP A 159 8.86 2.84 16.49
C ASP A 159 8.76 2.02 15.19
N CYS A 160 7.51 1.72 14.77
CA CYS A 160 7.23 0.89 13.62
C CYS A 160 6.94 1.76 12.38
N ILE A 161 7.73 1.57 11.35
CA ILE A 161 7.48 2.16 10.02
C ILE A 161 6.30 1.45 9.37
N VAL A 162 5.48 2.20 8.63
CA VAL A 162 4.29 1.66 7.97
C VAL A 162 4.41 1.82 6.45
N ILE A 163 4.30 0.71 5.74
CA ILE A 163 4.05 0.70 4.29
C ILE A 163 2.53 0.76 4.11
N SER A 164 2.02 1.88 3.61
CA SER A 164 0.59 2.06 3.34
C SER A 164 0.27 1.64 1.90
N ASP A 165 -0.49 0.56 1.73
CA ASP A 165 -1.01 0.14 0.44
C ASP A 165 -2.41 0.72 0.23
N GLU A 166 -2.52 1.62 -0.74
CA GLU A 166 -3.73 2.36 -1.08
C GLU A 166 -4.17 2.13 -2.53
N ILE A 167 -3.79 1.01 -3.14
CA ILE A 167 -4.04 0.69 -4.56
C ILE A 167 -5.52 0.81 -4.96
N TRP A 168 -6.45 0.60 -4.02
CA TRP A 168 -7.88 0.66 -4.25
C TRP A 168 -8.53 1.99 -3.84
N SER A 169 -7.76 2.99 -3.38
CA SER A 169 -8.30 4.25 -2.84
C SER A 169 -9.18 5.03 -3.81
N ASP A 170 -8.87 4.97 -5.11
CA ASP A 170 -9.63 5.66 -6.15
C ASP A 170 -10.89 4.91 -6.61
N LEU A 171 -11.13 3.70 -6.10
CA LEU A 171 -12.26 2.83 -6.46
C LEU A 171 -13.25 2.66 -5.29
N ILE A 172 -13.27 3.58 -4.35
CA ILE A 172 -14.25 3.62 -3.26
C ILE A 172 -15.57 4.12 -3.85
N LEU A 173 -16.60 3.28 -3.74
CA LEU A 173 -17.96 3.63 -4.16
C LEU A 173 -18.67 4.36 -3.05
N GLU A 174 -19.46 5.36 -3.40
CA GLU A 174 -20.41 5.99 -2.47
C GLU A 174 -21.48 4.96 -2.08
N GLY A 175 -21.66 4.74 -0.78
CA GLY A 175 -22.62 3.80 -0.20
C GLY A 175 -23.31 4.35 1.01
#